data_0ef585376139314189c6cc19bdde4e6e
#
_entry.id   0ef585376139314189c6cc19bdde4e6e
#
_cell.length_a   1.000
_cell.length_b   1.000
_cell.length_c   1.000
_cell.angle_alpha   90.00
_cell.angle_beta   90.00
_cell.angle_gamma   90.00
#
_symmetry.space_group_name_H-M   'P 1'
#
loop_
_entity.id
_entity.type
_entity.pdbx_description
1 polymer ?
#
loop_
_entity_poly.entity_id
_entity_poly.type
_entity_poly.pdbx_seq_one_letter_code
_entity_poly.pdbx_strand_id
1 'polypeptide(L)'
;MRGIAIREELTDEWRNRGVKEEPEYAILTAEISKAAFGLTPSQYKRLKGLKRENLRDHMNDLELIFNMLGEAATTEITREKNAQGFFENKNAANRGGQIAGRARK
;
A
#
# COMPACT_ATOMS: atom_id res chain seq x y z
N MET A 1 13.46 0.58 11.40
CA MET A 1 12.03 0.35 11.32
C MET A 1 11.67 -0.31 10.02
N ARG A 2 11.27 -1.55 10.13
CA ARG A 2 11.00 -2.41 8.97
C ARG A 2 9.94 -1.85 8.04
N GLY A 3 8.87 -1.32 8.60
CA GLY A 3 7.78 -0.80 7.79
C GLY A 3 8.18 0.38 6.91
N ILE A 4 9.07 1.23 7.41
CA ILE A 4 9.55 2.39 6.65
C ILE A 4 10.39 1.91 5.46
N ALA A 5 11.29 0.94 5.67
CA ALA A 5 12.14 0.44 4.59
C ALA A 5 11.32 -0.23 3.49
N ILE A 6 10.30 -1.00 3.86
CA ILE A 6 9.40 -1.65 2.90
C ILE A 6 8.66 -0.60 2.09
N ARG A 7 8.15 0.44 2.75
CA ARG A 7 7.44 1.52 2.09
C ARG A 7 8.34 2.30 1.13
N GLU A 8 9.57 2.60 1.55
CA GLU A 8 10.52 3.32 0.72
C GLU A 8 10.88 2.53 -0.53
N GLU A 9 11.07 1.22 -0.39
CA GLU A 9 11.36 0.34 -1.52
C GLU A 9 10.23 0.40 -2.54
N LEU A 10 8.99 0.36 -2.08
CA LEU A 10 7.82 0.44 -2.96
C LEU A 10 7.74 1.80 -3.67
N THR A 11 7.92 2.90 -2.94
CA THR A 11 7.84 4.23 -3.55
C THR A 11 8.99 4.46 -4.53
N ASP A 12 10.16 3.88 -4.27
CA ASP A 12 11.28 3.95 -5.21
C ASP A 12 10.93 3.22 -6.52
N GLU A 13 10.29 2.06 -6.43
CA GLU A 13 9.82 1.36 -7.63
C GLU A 13 8.84 2.23 -8.42
N TRP A 14 7.88 2.82 -7.73
CA TRP A 14 6.90 3.69 -8.39
C TRP A 14 7.58 4.86 -9.11
N ARG A 15 8.54 5.50 -8.44
CA ARG A 15 9.27 6.63 -9.04
C ARG A 15 10.01 6.20 -10.29
N ASN A 16 10.68 5.07 -10.23
CA ASN A 16 11.48 4.56 -11.35
C ASN A 16 10.62 4.04 -12.50
N ARG A 17 9.34 3.82 -12.25
CA ARG A 17 8.43 3.24 -13.24
C ARG A 17 7.38 4.23 -13.76
N GLY A 18 7.62 5.51 -13.53
CA GLY A 18 6.81 6.56 -14.13
C GLY A 18 5.53 6.91 -13.37
N VAL A 19 5.41 6.48 -12.14
CA VAL A 19 4.30 6.90 -11.27
C VAL A 19 4.65 8.26 -10.69
N LYS A 20 3.71 9.20 -10.75
CA LYS A 20 3.92 10.56 -10.25
C LYS A 20 3.73 10.60 -8.74
N GLU A 21 4.62 11.34 -8.07
CA GLU A 21 4.61 11.38 -6.62
C GLU A 21 3.27 11.82 -6.05
N GLU A 22 2.66 12.84 -6.65
CA GLU A 22 1.34 13.30 -6.25
C GLU A 22 0.49 13.59 -7.47
N PRO A 23 -0.80 13.20 -7.46
CA PRO A 23 -1.53 12.45 -6.42
C PRO A 23 -1.44 10.93 -6.56
N GLU A 24 -0.68 10.43 -7.53
CA GLU A 24 -0.72 9.01 -7.90
C GLU A 24 -0.25 8.08 -6.79
N TYR A 25 0.78 8.47 -6.02
CA TYR A 25 1.22 7.66 -4.89
C TYR A 25 0.10 7.44 -3.87
N ALA A 26 -0.66 8.49 -3.59
CA ALA A 26 -1.78 8.39 -2.66
C ALA A 26 -2.85 7.44 -3.17
N ILE A 27 -3.15 7.50 -4.48
CA ILE A 27 -4.15 6.63 -5.09
C ILE A 27 -3.71 5.17 -5.02
N LEU A 28 -2.44 4.89 -5.32
CA LEU A 28 -1.92 3.52 -5.26
C LEU A 28 -1.88 3.00 -3.82
N THR A 29 -1.52 3.86 -2.88
CA THR A 29 -1.54 3.50 -1.46
C THR A 29 -2.96 3.15 -1.00
N ALA A 30 -3.95 3.94 -1.44
CA ALA A 30 -5.34 3.66 -1.14
C ALA A 30 -5.81 2.35 -1.76
N GLU A 31 -5.31 2.02 -2.94
CA GLU A 31 -5.66 0.76 -3.61
C GLU A 31 -5.17 -0.44 -2.79
N ILE A 32 -3.94 -0.38 -2.28
CA ILE A 32 -3.40 -1.44 -1.43
C ILE A 32 -4.24 -1.60 -0.17
N SER A 33 -4.52 -0.49 0.50
CA SER A 33 -5.29 -0.49 1.75
C SER A 33 -6.69 -1.06 1.54
N LYS A 34 -7.37 -0.62 0.49
CA LYS A 34 -8.72 -1.07 0.19
C LYS A 34 -8.75 -2.57 -0.09
N ALA A 35 -7.78 -3.08 -0.85
CA ALA A 35 -7.72 -4.50 -1.15
C ALA A 35 -7.35 -5.34 0.09
N ALA A 36 -6.50 -4.81 0.96
CA ALA A 36 -6.03 -5.53 2.14
C ALA A 36 -7.04 -5.49 3.29
N PHE A 37 -7.68 -4.35 3.53
CA PHE A 37 -8.53 -4.13 4.69
C PHE A 37 -9.99 -3.81 4.35
N GLY A 38 -10.30 -3.62 3.09
CA GLY A 38 -11.63 -3.17 2.68
C GLY A 38 -11.89 -1.69 2.91
N LEU A 39 -10.86 -0.94 3.32
CA LEU A 39 -10.96 0.48 3.66
C LEU A 39 -9.78 1.24 3.05
N THR A 40 -10.06 2.42 2.51
CA THR A 40 -9.00 3.34 2.13
C THR A 40 -8.36 3.90 3.39
N PRO A 41 -7.14 4.48 3.31
CA PRO A 41 -6.54 5.10 4.49
C PRO A 41 -7.43 6.16 5.15
N SER A 42 -8.15 6.96 4.35
CA SER A 42 -9.06 7.95 4.89
C SER A 42 -10.21 7.33 5.67
N GLN A 43 -10.79 6.26 5.13
CA GLN A 43 -11.86 5.53 5.81
C GLN A 43 -11.36 4.87 7.08
N TYR A 44 -10.16 4.31 7.03
CA TYR A 44 -9.55 3.64 8.19
C TYR A 44 -9.27 4.65 9.31
N LYS A 45 -8.74 5.83 8.95
CA LYS A 45 -8.54 6.90 9.93
C LYS A 45 -9.84 7.31 10.59
N ARG A 46 -10.89 7.44 9.79
CA ARG A 46 -12.22 7.81 10.33
C ARG A 46 -12.72 6.75 11.30
N LEU A 47 -12.55 5.48 10.97
CA LEU A 47 -12.95 4.38 11.83
C LEU A 47 -12.22 4.41 13.16
N LYS A 48 -10.94 4.78 13.16
CA LYS A 48 -10.14 4.88 14.38
C LYS A 48 -10.28 6.22 15.11
N GLY A 49 -11.07 7.14 14.57
CA GLY A 49 -11.25 8.45 15.17
C GLY A 49 -10.07 9.38 15.00
N LEU A 50 -9.26 9.16 13.99
CA LEU A 50 -8.07 9.98 13.71
C LEU A 50 -8.42 11.11 12.75
N LYS A 51 -7.73 12.24 12.86
CA LYS A 51 -7.93 13.38 11.96
C LYS A 51 -6.66 13.64 11.14
N ARG A 52 -5.62 14.11 11.80
CA ARG A 52 -4.34 14.42 11.15
C ARG A 52 -3.23 13.45 11.51
N GLU A 53 -3.49 12.60 12.48
CA GLU A 53 -2.50 11.66 12.96
C GLU A 53 -2.13 10.68 11.86
N ASN A 54 -0.92 10.18 11.91
CA ASN A 54 -0.45 9.17 10.97
C ASN A 54 -1.14 7.84 11.31
N LEU A 55 -1.84 7.29 10.32
CA LEU A 55 -2.57 6.03 10.49
C LEU A 55 -1.64 4.90 10.96
N ARG A 56 -0.43 4.83 10.40
CA ARG A 56 0.52 3.77 10.72
C ARG A 56 0.91 3.77 12.20
N ASP A 57 0.99 4.95 12.82
CA ASP A 57 1.33 5.06 14.23
C ASP A 57 0.22 4.56 15.15
N HIS A 58 -0.98 4.38 14.62
CA HIS A 58 -2.14 3.94 15.37
C HIS A 58 -2.61 2.54 14.97
N MET A 59 -1.79 1.82 14.22
CA MET A 59 -2.05 0.43 13.86
C MET A 59 -1.48 -0.51 14.92
N ASN A 60 -2.22 -1.58 15.23
CA ASN A 60 -1.67 -2.62 16.08
C ASN A 60 -0.70 -3.49 15.27
N ASP A 61 -0.04 -4.43 15.93
CA ASP A 61 0.99 -5.25 15.29
C ASP A 61 0.48 -6.02 14.08
N LEU A 62 -0.71 -6.62 14.19
CA LEU A 62 -1.28 -7.37 13.07
C LEU A 62 -1.61 -6.46 11.90
N GLU A 63 -2.18 -5.29 12.17
CA GLU A 63 -2.47 -4.33 11.12
C GLU A 63 -1.21 -3.89 10.39
N LEU A 64 -0.14 -3.63 11.14
CA LEU A 64 1.14 -3.27 10.54
C LEU A 64 1.71 -4.40 9.69
N ILE A 65 1.64 -5.64 10.19
CA ILE A 65 2.13 -6.80 9.45
C ILE A 65 1.37 -6.95 8.13
N PHE A 66 0.05 -6.86 8.15
CA PHE A 66 -0.73 -6.98 6.93
C PHE A 66 -0.49 -5.83 5.97
N ASN A 67 -0.29 -4.62 6.50
CA ASN A 67 0.02 -3.47 5.66
C ASN A 67 1.39 -3.67 4.99
N MET A 68 2.39 -4.12 5.73
CA MET A 68 3.71 -4.40 5.18
C MET A 68 3.67 -5.54 4.15
N LEU A 69 2.86 -6.56 4.41
CA LEU A 69 2.68 -7.65 3.47
C LEU A 69 2.11 -7.15 2.14
N GLY A 70 1.10 -6.30 2.20
CA GLY A 70 0.52 -5.71 1.00
C GLY A 70 1.54 -4.87 0.23
N GLU A 71 2.33 -4.09 0.92
CA GLU A 71 3.36 -3.26 0.29
C GLU A 71 4.48 -4.11 -0.30
N ALA A 72 4.98 -5.09 0.43
CA ALA A 72 6.04 -5.98 -0.04
C ALA A 72 5.58 -6.82 -1.23
N ALA A 73 4.36 -7.35 -1.16
CA ALA A 73 3.78 -8.12 -2.26
C ALA A 73 3.62 -7.25 -3.50
N THR A 74 3.20 -6.00 -3.32
CA THR A 74 3.07 -5.05 -4.44
C THR A 74 4.43 -4.81 -5.09
N THR A 75 5.48 -4.62 -4.32
CA THR A 75 6.83 -4.45 -4.85
C THR A 75 7.25 -5.66 -5.69
N GLU A 76 7.04 -6.86 -5.17
CA GLU A 76 7.37 -8.09 -5.88
C GLU A 76 6.61 -8.21 -7.20
N ILE A 77 5.30 -7.98 -7.17
CA ILE A 77 4.46 -8.07 -8.37
C ILE A 77 4.87 -7.00 -9.39
N THR A 78 5.16 -5.79 -8.91
CA THR A 78 5.60 -4.69 -9.75
C THR A 78 6.87 -5.07 -10.53
N ARG A 79 7.83 -5.68 -9.85
CA ARG A 79 9.07 -6.13 -10.47
C ARG A 79 8.85 -7.28 -11.43
N GLU A 80 8.08 -8.26 -11.00
CA GLU A 80 7.80 -9.45 -11.80
C GLU A 80 7.08 -9.13 -13.10
N LYS A 81 6.10 -8.23 -13.02
CA LYS A 81 5.32 -7.80 -14.19
C LYS A 81 6.01 -6.69 -14.98
N ASN A 82 7.08 -6.12 -14.46
CA ASN A 82 7.74 -4.95 -15.05
C ASN A 82 6.73 -3.83 -15.31
N ALA A 83 5.92 -3.53 -14.29
CA ALA A 83 4.83 -2.56 -14.41
C ALA A 83 5.36 -1.17 -14.80
N GLN A 84 4.75 -0.57 -15.80
CA GLN A 84 5.12 0.75 -16.29
C GLN A 84 3.92 1.70 -16.22
N GLY A 85 4.13 2.88 -15.61
CA GLY A 85 3.11 3.89 -15.54
C GLY A 85 2.06 3.62 -14.47
N PHE A 86 1.10 4.53 -14.39
CA PHE A 86 0.11 4.51 -13.31
C PHE A 86 -0.79 3.28 -13.33
N PHE A 87 -1.37 2.96 -14.49
CA PHE A 87 -2.37 1.89 -14.53
C PHE A 87 -1.80 0.51 -14.24
N GLU A 88 -0.63 0.22 -14.77
CA GLU A 88 0.00 -1.08 -14.50
C GLU A 88 0.42 -1.20 -13.05
N ASN A 89 0.92 -0.12 -12.48
CA ASN A 89 1.28 -0.11 -11.06
C ASN A 89 0.05 -0.18 -10.16
N LYS A 90 -1.08 0.38 -10.59
CA LYS A 90 -2.34 0.27 -9.86
C LYS A 90 -2.82 -1.19 -9.83
N ASN A 91 -2.71 -1.90 -10.95
CA ASN A 91 -3.04 -3.32 -10.98
C ASN A 91 -2.17 -4.12 -10.03
N ALA A 92 -0.86 -3.83 -10.00
CA ALA A 92 0.06 -4.48 -9.09
C ALA A 92 -0.30 -4.19 -7.63
N ALA A 93 -0.67 -2.94 -7.33
CA ALA A 93 -1.08 -2.53 -5.99
C ALA A 93 -2.34 -3.28 -5.54
N ASN A 94 -3.32 -3.42 -6.44
CA ASN A 94 -4.53 -4.17 -6.14
C ASN A 94 -4.21 -5.63 -5.81
N ARG A 95 -3.38 -6.26 -6.62
CA ARG A 95 -2.98 -7.66 -6.40
C ARG A 95 -2.18 -7.84 -5.11
N GLY A 96 -1.26 -6.92 -4.83
CA GLY A 96 -0.49 -6.96 -3.60
C GLY A 96 -1.38 -6.83 -2.37
N GLY A 97 -2.32 -5.89 -2.42
CA GLY A 97 -3.29 -5.71 -1.35
C GLY A 97 -4.17 -6.94 -1.17
N GLN A 98 -4.57 -7.59 -2.26
CA GLN A 98 -5.37 -8.82 -2.18
C GLN A 98 -4.62 -9.95 -1.47
N ILE A 99 -3.32 -10.06 -1.67
CA ILE A 99 -2.52 -11.07 -0.98
C ILE A 99 -2.60 -10.85 0.54
N ALA A 100 -2.43 -9.60 0.98
CA ALA A 100 -2.58 -9.27 2.40
C ALA A 100 -4.00 -9.52 2.89
N GLY A 101 -5.00 -9.17 2.07
CA GLY A 101 -6.40 -9.39 2.42
C GLY A 101 -6.75 -10.85 2.61
N ARG A 102 -6.21 -11.73 1.77
CA ARG A 102 -6.41 -13.17 1.91
C ARG A 102 -5.72 -13.71 3.15
N ALA A 103 -4.52 -13.24 3.44
CA ALA A 103 -3.79 -13.65 4.63
C ALA A 103 -4.51 -13.22 5.91
N ARG A 104 -5.21 -12.07 5.86
CA ARG A 104 -5.93 -11.52 6.99
C ARG A 104 -7.20 -12.31 7.34
N LYS A 105 -7.75 -12.99 6.37
CA LYS A 105 -8.95 -13.83 6.59
C LYS A 105 -8.57 -15.15 7.23
#